data_a4d614b1ba15346d9ecf8049272cd7df
#
_entry.id   a4d614b1ba15346d9ecf8049272cd7df
#
_cell.length_a   1.000
_cell.length_b   1.000
_cell.length_c   1.000
_cell.angle_alpha   90.00
_cell.angle_beta   90.00
_cell.angle_gamma   90.00
#
_symmetry.space_group_name_H-M   'P 1'
#
loop_
_entity.id
_entity.type
_entity.pdbx_description
1 polymer ?
#
loop_
_entity_poly.entity_id
_entity_poly.type
_entity_poly.pdbx_seq_one_letter_code
_entity_poly.pdbx_strand_id
1 'polypeptide(L)'
;MIQKLEIINNWNLKKLLGELEAGHIKIPKFQRDYIWEKTKVVKLLNSIYHQYPIGSFFFWIAPEKYASFVRENDDLGIKPAGQNGTFQFILDGQQRLISLYVSLRGLTLGGTDYGSICFNPNKREFRIPRSKREKLNIPAWKLFDTQAYAEVYRELMAGSARVNAAAEAWRECQEIFSNYPVSIVKTMNEELDDVVEIFERINEGGKHLTVFDLIHATTWSEAFDFKEHITAFNRVERKRKFGEFPSKVFTLSLTLNVFDDARTMYQLRLSPQQCENLWPRTKLALLSTLEFFKQMRLTGDLSAYHNFIPLIQYYFFLSGFSEVQEQHQKAIEKWFWDAKFSKRYASSIYTRMKEDAQWIKDLLNGAYD
;
A
#
# COMPACT_ATOMS: atom_id res chain seq x y z
N MET A 1 15.37 25.29 2.78
CA MET A 1 14.99 23.87 2.80
C MET A 1 13.48 23.81 2.99
N ILE A 2 12.71 23.29 2.06
CA ILE A 2 11.27 23.10 2.22
C ILE A 2 11.08 21.99 3.25
N GLN A 3 10.31 22.26 4.29
CA GLN A 3 10.00 21.27 5.33
C GLN A 3 9.14 20.15 4.69
N LYS A 4 9.70 18.95 4.55
CA LYS A 4 9.02 17.81 3.92
C LYS A 4 8.07 17.06 4.86
N LEU A 5 8.10 17.36 6.15
CA LEU A 5 7.29 16.71 7.18
C LEU A 5 6.53 17.75 7.98
N GLU A 6 5.22 17.54 8.16
CA GLU A 6 4.33 18.38 8.97
C GLU A 6 3.62 17.51 10.01
N ILE A 7 3.59 17.94 11.26
CA ILE A 7 2.85 17.27 12.34
C ILE A 7 1.66 18.15 12.71
N ILE A 8 0.46 17.59 12.62
CA ILE A 8 -0.80 18.27 12.89
C ILE A 8 -1.43 17.67 14.14
N ASN A 9 -1.59 18.48 15.18
CA ASN A 9 -2.14 18.06 16.47
C ASN A 9 -3.49 18.71 16.80
N ASN A 10 -4.03 19.52 15.89
CA ASN A 10 -5.29 20.26 16.08
C ASN A 10 -6.49 19.60 15.38
N TRP A 11 -6.36 18.39 14.91
CA TRP A 11 -7.48 17.62 14.39
C TRP A 11 -8.12 16.79 15.50
N ASN A 12 -9.44 16.66 15.43
CA ASN A 12 -10.21 15.71 16.21
C ASN A 12 -10.81 14.63 15.29
N LEU A 13 -11.40 13.61 15.88
CA LEU A 13 -12.01 12.51 15.16
C LEU A 13 -13.10 12.98 14.18
N LYS A 14 -13.93 13.96 14.58
CA LYS A 14 -14.99 14.50 13.73
C LYS A 14 -14.42 15.14 12.46
N LYS A 15 -13.35 15.93 12.58
CA LYS A 15 -12.67 16.54 11.44
C LYS A 15 -12.06 15.49 10.52
N LEU A 16 -11.36 14.48 11.09
CA LEU A 16 -10.74 13.40 10.31
C LEU A 16 -11.77 12.65 9.45
N LEU A 17 -12.92 12.28 10.03
CA LEU A 17 -14.01 11.61 9.31
C LEU A 17 -14.65 12.51 8.25
N GLY A 18 -14.81 13.81 8.55
CA GLY A 18 -15.33 14.80 7.60
C GLY A 18 -14.42 14.97 6.37
N GLU A 19 -13.10 14.98 6.56
CA GLU A 19 -12.11 15.08 5.47
C GLU A 19 -12.15 13.82 4.57
N LEU A 20 -12.35 12.63 5.18
CA LEU A 20 -12.54 11.40 4.39
C LEU A 20 -13.84 11.45 3.58
N GLU A 21 -14.96 11.82 4.21
CA GLU A 21 -16.29 11.92 3.58
C GLU A 21 -16.35 12.95 2.45
N ALA A 22 -15.65 14.07 2.64
CA ALA A 22 -15.50 15.10 1.61
C ALA A 22 -14.61 14.67 0.44
N GLY A 23 -13.93 13.52 0.56
CA GLY A 23 -13.03 13.02 -0.46
C GLY A 23 -11.66 13.68 -0.50
N HIS A 24 -11.29 14.44 0.53
CA HIS A 24 -9.96 15.03 0.65
C HIS A 24 -8.90 14.01 1.03
N ILE A 25 -9.27 12.97 1.79
CA ILE A 25 -8.42 11.83 2.09
C ILE A 25 -8.74 10.71 1.11
N LYS A 26 -7.72 10.13 0.49
CA LYS A 26 -7.83 9.05 -0.48
C LYS A 26 -7.13 7.80 0.03
N ILE A 27 -7.71 6.66 -0.31
CA ILE A 27 -7.09 5.35 -0.10
C ILE A 27 -6.34 5.01 -1.37
N PRO A 28 -5.03 4.77 -1.33
CA PRO A 28 -4.30 4.40 -2.52
C PRO A 28 -4.57 2.95 -2.92
N LYS A 29 -4.54 2.64 -4.23
CA LYS A 29 -4.72 1.29 -4.79
C LYS A 29 -3.74 0.28 -4.23
N PHE A 30 -2.55 0.73 -3.85
CA PHE A 30 -1.50 -0.12 -3.31
C PHE A 30 -1.68 -0.47 -1.82
N GLN A 31 -2.68 0.06 -1.13
CA GLN A 31 -3.03 -0.38 0.21
C GLN A 31 -3.90 -1.66 0.12
N ARG A 32 -3.65 -2.59 1.07
CA ARG A 32 -4.46 -3.81 1.17
C ARG A 32 -5.93 -3.49 1.40
N ASP A 33 -6.79 -4.44 1.10
CA ASP A 33 -8.20 -4.35 1.39
C ASP A 33 -8.48 -4.22 2.89
N TYR A 34 -9.68 -3.74 3.21
CA TYR A 34 -10.14 -3.68 4.57
C TYR A 34 -10.42 -5.09 5.10
N ILE A 35 -9.77 -5.45 6.23
CA ILE A 35 -9.81 -6.81 6.79
C ILE A 35 -10.18 -6.86 8.28
N TRP A 36 -10.47 -5.72 8.92
CA TRP A 36 -10.77 -5.73 10.33
C TRP A 36 -12.17 -6.26 10.63
N GLU A 37 -12.23 -7.27 11.50
CA GLU A 37 -13.47 -7.80 12.03
C GLU A 37 -14.11 -6.85 13.04
N LYS A 38 -15.44 -6.97 13.24
CA LYS A 38 -16.19 -6.16 14.23
C LYS A 38 -15.58 -6.16 15.62
N THR A 39 -15.03 -7.28 16.07
CA THR A 39 -14.39 -7.42 17.38
C THR A 39 -13.20 -6.48 17.55
N LYS A 40 -12.43 -6.30 16.50
CA LYS A 40 -11.30 -5.37 16.49
C LYS A 40 -11.76 -3.92 16.43
N VAL A 41 -12.83 -3.64 15.69
CA VAL A 41 -13.45 -2.30 15.64
C VAL A 41 -14.01 -1.94 17.02
N VAL A 42 -14.70 -2.85 17.71
CA VAL A 42 -15.19 -2.64 19.07
C VAL A 42 -14.04 -2.29 20.03
N LYS A 43 -12.90 -2.97 19.94
CA LYS A 43 -11.72 -2.65 20.76
C LYS A 43 -11.20 -1.24 20.47
N LEU A 44 -11.18 -0.81 19.20
CA LEU A 44 -10.78 0.55 18.81
C LEU A 44 -11.74 1.59 19.39
N LEU A 45 -13.05 1.40 19.25
CA LEU A 45 -14.05 2.32 19.82
C LEU A 45 -13.94 2.41 21.34
N ASN A 46 -13.71 1.29 22.03
CA ASN A 46 -13.49 1.29 23.49
C ASN A 46 -12.19 2.00 23.87
N SER A 47 -11.12 1.87 23.07
CA SER A 47 -9.89 2.64 23.30
C SER A 47 -10.13 4.14 23.22
N ILE A 48 -10.95 4.60 22.26
CA ILE A 48 -11.33 6.03 22.15
C ILE A 48 -12.17 6.45 23.36
N TYR A 49 -13.16 5.64 23.74
CA TYR A 49 -14.01 5.96 24.88
C TYR A 49 -13.21 6.10 26.20
N HIS A 50 -12.20 5.25 26.37
CA HIS A 50 -11.28 5.35 27.52
C HIS A 50 -10.15 6.36 27.31
N GLN A 51 -10.17 7.11 26.24
CA GLN A 51 -9.16 8.10 25.86
C GLN A 51 -7.73 7.53 25.76
N TYR A 52 -7.62 6.25 25.38
CA TYR A 52 -6.33 5.62 25.11
C TYR A 52 -5.81 6.02 23.74
N PRO A 53 -4.47 6.18 23.56
CA PRO A 53 -3.91 6.51 22.27
C PRO A 53 -4.18 5.41 21.26
N ILE A 54 -4.63 5.81 20.06
CA ILE A 54 -4.91 4.88 18.93
C ILE A 54 -3.83 4.91 17.85
N GLY A 55 -2.72 5.60 18.09
CA GLY A 55 -1.65 5.82 17.13
C GLY A 55 -1.92 6.98 16.18
N SER A 56 -0.92 7.33 15.39
CA SER A 56 -0.98 8.42 14.42
C SER A 56 -1.56 7.95 13.09
N PHE A 57 -2.08 8.91 12.31
CA PHE A 57 -2.42 8.71 10.90
C PHE A 57 -1.35 9.38 10.05
N PHE A 58 -0.84 8.65 9.08
CA PHE A 58 0.22 9.15 8.22
C PHE A 58 -0.33 9.40 6.81
N PHE A 59 -0.17 10.64 6.31
CA PHE A 59 -0.64 11.05 4.99
C PHE A 59 0.52 11.46 4.10
N TRP A 60 0.39 11.15 2.84
CA TRP A 60 1.22 11.69 1.78
C TRP A 60 0.42 12.71 0.98
N ILE A 61 0.93 13.93 0.91
CA ILE A 61 0.39 14.97 0.02
C ILE A 61 1.01 14.74 -1.35
N ALA A 62 0.27 14.07 -2.21
CA ALA A 62 0.74 13.64 -3.52
C ALA A 62 0.37 14.64 -4.61
N PRO A 63 1.30 14.94 -5.55
CA PRO A 63 0.99 15.68 -6.75
C PRO A 63 -0.07 14.98 -7.62
N GLU A 64 -0.76 15.75 -8.46
CA GLU A 64 -1.82 15.26 -9.36
C GLU A 64 -1.36 14.13 -10.30
N LYS A 65 -0.08 14.10 -10.67
CA LYS A 65 0.51 13.00 -11.48
C LYS A 65 0.25 11.60 -10.92
N TYR A 66 -0.12 11.49 -9.62
CA TYR A 66 -0.45 10.25 -8.93
C TYR A 66 -1.96 9.98 -8.81
N ALA A 67 -2.80 10.73 -9.51
CA ALA A 67 -4.26 10.54 -9.50
C ALA A 67 -4.69 9.09 -9.85
N SER A 68 -3.95 8.41 -10.73
CA SER A 68 -4.19 7.02 -11.11
C SER A 68 -4.05 6.02 -9.94
N PHE A 69 -3.42 6.43 -8.84
CA PHE A 69 -3.27 5.60 -7.64
C PHE A 69 -4.46 5.69 -6.68
N VAL A 70 -5.43 6.56 -6.93
CA VAL A 70 -6.66 6.63 -6.13
C VAL A 70 -7.45 5.34 -6.33
N ARG A 71 -7.80 4.68 -5.22
CA ARG A 71 -8.74 3.56 -5.23
C ARG A 71 -10.15 4.12 -5.32
N GLU A 72 -10.93 3.63 -6.25
CA GLU A 72 -12.37 3.86 -6.27
C GLU A 72 -12.99 3.06 -5.11
N ASN A 73 -13.71 3.74 -4.23
CA ASN A 73 -14.32 3.15 -3.03
C ASN A 73 -15.83 3.41 -3.05
N ASP A 74 -16.52 2.91 -4.06
CA ASP A 74 -17.97 3.07 -4.22
C ASP A 74 -18.73 2.53 -2.99
N ASP A 75 -18.25 1.45 -2.39
CA ASP A 75 -18.86 0.82 -1.21
C ASP A 75 -18.81 1.70 0.06
N LEU A 76 -17.95 2.71 0.11
CA LEU A 76 -17.83 3.60 1.25
C LEU A 76 -18.63 4.90 1.10
N GLY A 77 -19.19 5.18 -0.08
CA GLY A 77 -19.92 6.42 -0.35
C GLY A 77 -19.06 7.68 -0.20
N ILE A 78 -17.73 7.57 -0.36
CA ILE A 78 -16.79 8.69 -0.29
C ILE A 78 -16.89 9.49 -1.59
N LYS A 79 -17.02 10.81 -1.47
CA LYS A 79 -17.08 11.69 -2.63
C LYS A 79 -15.85 11.55 -3.53
N PRO A 80 -16.00 11.69 -4.86
CA PRO A 80 -14.87 11.80 -5.76
C PRO A 80 -13.92 12.93 -5.33
N ALA A 81 -12.64 12.83 -5.71
CA ALA A 81 -11.70 13.90 -5.43
C ALA A 81 -12.13 15.20 -6.12
N GLY A 82 -12.14 16.29 -5.38
CA GLY A 82 -12.20 17.63 -5.98
C GLY A 82 -10.94 17.89 -6.84
N GLN A 83 -11.08 18.69 -7.90
CA GLN A 83 -10.00 18.97 -8.88
C GLN A 83 -8.98 20.01 -8.36
N ASN A 84 -8.41 19.83 -7.18
CA ASN A 84 -7.52 20.83 -6.57
C ASN A 84 -6.01 20.47 -6.65
N GLY A 85 -5.59 19.71 -7.65
CA GLY A 85 -4.16 19.53 -7.97
C GLY A 85 -3.32 18.67 -7.02
N THR A 86 -3.80 18.31 -5.83
CA THR A 86 -3.11 17.43 -4.87
C THR A 86 -4.05 16.46 -4.20
N PHE A 87 -3.54 15.27 -3.83
CA PHE A 87 -4.28 14.24 -3.10
C PHE A 87 -3.64 13.99 -1.73
N GLN A 88 -4.44 13.71 -0.71
CA GLN A 88 -3.96 13.23 0.58
C GLN A 88 -4.15 11.72 0.66
N PHE A 89 -3.11 10.97 0.32
CA PHE A 89 -3.15 9.51 0.46
C PHE A 89 -2.83 9.08 1.88
N ILE A 90 -3.66 8.21 2.46
CA ILE A 90 -3.34 7.59 3.74
C ILE A 90 -2.30 6.50 3.55
N LEU A 91 -1.14 6.63 4.21
CA LEU A 91 -0.05 5.65 4.16
C LEU A 91 -0.08 4.69 5.36
N ASP A 92 -0.39 5.20 6.56
CA ASP A 92 -0.63 4.35 7.73
C ASP A 92 -1.89 4.80 8.47
N GLY A 93 -2.54 3.84 9.14
CA GLY A 93 -3.80 4.03 9.85
C GLY A 93 -5.05 3.77 9.01
N GLN A 94 -4.93 3.31 7.76
CA GLN A 94 -6.08 3.02 6.88
C GLN A 94 -7.12 2.12 7.54
N GLN A 95 -6.72 1.01 8.13
CA GLN A 95 -7.65 0.07 8.76
C GLN A 95 -8.40 0.72 9.92
N ARG A 96 -7.73 1.56 10.71
CA ARG A 96 -8.33 2.35 11.80
C ARG A 96 -9.31 3.38 11.25
N LEU A 97 -8.90 4.15 10.23
CA LEU A 97 -9.73 5.18 9.61
C LEU A 97 -11.03 4.58 9.04
N ILE A 98 -10.92 3.51 8.23
CA ILE A 98 -12.08 2.83 7.66
C ILE A 98 -12.97 2.26 8.77
N SER A 99 -12.39 1.62 9.80
CA SER A 99 -13.15 1.08 10.94
C SER A 99 -13.99 2.14 11.64
N LEU A 100 -13.40 3.29 11.91
CA LEU A 100 -14.09 4.44 12.50
C LEU A 100 -15.19 4.96 11.58
N TYR A 101 -14.89 5.07 10.30
CA TYR A 101 -15.84 5.57 9.32
C TYR A 101 -17.06 4.66 9.19
N VAL A 102 -16.85 3.35 8.91
CA VAL A 102 -17.97 2.41 8.70
C VAL A 102 -18.81 2.21 9.95
N SER A 103 -18.21 2.19 11.14
CA SER A 103 -18.94 2.01 12.39
C SER A 103 -19.70 3.26 12.84
N LEU A 104 -19.12 4.46 12.64
CA LEU A 104 -19.72 5.73 13.03
C LEU A 104 -20.63 6.34 11.94
N ARG A 105 -20.69 5.73 10.75
CA ARG A 105 -21.68 6.00 9.70
C ARG A 105 -22.70 4.89 9.50
N GLY A 106 -22.57 3.77 10.23
CA GLY A 106 -23.50 2.65 10.16
C GLY A 106 -23.49 1.90 8.84
N LEU A 107 -22.32 1.78 8.19
CA LEU A 107 -22.19 1.20 6.86
C LEU A 107 -22.00 -0.33 6.90
N THR A 108 -22.34 -0.95 5.79
CA THR A 108 -21.99 -2.34 5.48
C THR A 108 -20.82 -2.33 4.52
N LEU A 109 -19.77 -3.09 4.83
CA LEU A 109 -18.58 -3.20 3.97
C LEU A 109 -18.16 -4.67 3.85
N GLY A 110 -17.94 -5.15 2.62
CA GLY A 110 -17.57 -6.54 2.38
C GLY A 110 -18.58 -7.55 2.96
N GLY A 111 -19.87 -7.25 2.92
CA GLY A 111 -20.95 -8.08 3.48
C GLY A 111 -21.07 -8.04 5.02
N THR A 112 -20.22 -7.26 5.69
CA THR A 112 -20.24 -7.11 7.16
C THR A 112 -20.94 -5.80 7.55
N ASP A 113 -22.04 -5.91 8.32
CA ASP A 113 -22.79 -4.75 8.85
C ASP A 113 -22.08 -4.19 10.10
N TYR A 114 -21.36 -3.06 9.96
CA TYR A 114 -20.70 -2.36 11.07
C TYR A 114 -21.64 -1.44 11.85
N GLY A 115 -22.81 -1.13 11.29
CA GLY A 115 -23.87 -0.38 11.97
C GLY A 115 -24.48 -1.11 13.17
N SER A 116 -24.27 -2.43 13.25
CA SER A 116 -24.71 -3.25 14.39
C SER A 116 -23.85 -3.12 15.65
N ILE A 117 -22.72 -2.40 15.59
CA ILE A 117 -21.91 -2.10 16.77
C ILE A 117 -22.61 -1.05 17.61
N CYS A 118 -22.79 -1.32 18.90
CA CYS A 118 -23.55 -0.47 19.80
C CYS A 118 -22.73 -0.03 21.01
N PHE A 119 -23.04 1.14 21.52
CA PHE A 119 -22.64 1.59 22.85
C PHE A 119 -23.69 1.15 23.89
N ASN A 120 -23.25 0.58 24.99
CA ASN A 120 -24.11 0.27 26.14
C ASN A 120 -23.84 1.28 27.27
N PRO A 121 -24.73 2.25 27.51
CA PRO A 121 -24.47 3.31 28.47
C PRO A 121 -24.43 2.80 29.95
N ASN A 122 -25.13 1.71 30.28
CA ASN A 122 -25.05 1.15 31.60
C ASN A 122 -23.71 0.46 31.89
N LYS A 123 -23.10 -0.12 30.86
CA LYS A 123 -21.80 -0.78 30.97
C LYS A 123 -20.64 0.15 30.59
N ARG A 124 -20.97 1.29 29.97
CA ARG A 124 -20.00 2.27 29.46
C ARG A 124 -18.98 1.66 28.50
N GLU A 125 -19.47 0.80 27.59
CA GLU A 125 -18.62 0.08 26.61
C GLU A 125 -19.29 -0.04 25.25
N PHE A 126 -18.48 -0.10 24.20
CA PHE A 126 -18.92 -0.55 22.88
C PHE A 126 -18.90 -2.06 22.80
N ARG A 127 -19.90 -2.62 22.10
CA ARG A 127 -20.07 -4.07 21.98
C ARG A 127 -20.90 -4.46 20.75
N ILE A 128 -20.84 -5.73 20.40
CA ILE A 128 -21.78 -6.35 19.48
C ILE A 128 -22.89 -6.99 20.30
N PRO A 129 -24.17 -6.55 20.21
CA PRO A 129 -25.28 -7.15 20.95
C PRO A 129 -25.45 -8.63 20.57
N ARG A 130 -25.60 -9.49 21.54
CA ARG A 130 -25.87 -10.93 21.31
C ARG A 130 -27.31 -11.19 20.89
N SER A 131 -28.24 -10.30 21.28
CA SER A 131 -29.65 -10.39 20.99
C SER A 131 -30.28 -9.01 20.86
N LYS A 132 -31.29 -8.88 19.98
CA LYS A 132 -32.11 -7.66 19.87
C LYS A 132 -32.92 -7.37 21.16
N ARG A 133 -33.04 -8.35 22.06
CA ARG A 133 -33.74 -8.18 23.35
C ARG A 133 -32.89 -7.53 24.43
N GLU A 134 -31.58 -7.40 24.22
CA GLU A 134 -30.72 -6.67 25.16
C GLU A 134 -31.09 -5.18 25.15
N LYS A 135 -31.67 -4.72 26.26
CA LYS A 135 -32.07 -3.32 26.42
C LYS A 135 -30.85 -2.39 26.48
N LEU A 136 -31.03 -1.17 25.99
CA LEU A 136 -30.03 -0.08 26.03
C LEU A 136 -28.73 -0.32 25.24
N ASN A 137 -28.78 -0.98 24.09
CA ASN A 137 -27.70 -0.96 23.11
C ASN A 137 -28.00 0.08 22.04
N ILE A 138 -27.26 1.19 22.04
CA ILE A 138 -27.44 2.31 21.12
C ILE A 138 -26.45 2.17 19.99
N PRO A 139 -26.87 2.12 18.72
CA PRO A 139 -25.95 2.02 17.59
C PRO A 139 -24.93 3.15 17.60
N ALA A 140 -23.64 2.80 17.39
CA ALA A 140 -22.53 3.75 17.48
C ALA A 140 -22.63 4.90 16.47
N TRP A 141 -23.21 4.65 15.29
CA TRP A 141 -23.39 5.67 14.26
C TRP A 141 -24.27 6.84 14.68
N LYS A 142 -25.17 6.65 15.64
CA LYS A 142 -26.01 7.72 16.19
C LYS A 142 -25.24 8.81 16.95
N LEU A 143 -23.97 8.57 17.30
CA LEU A 143 -23.12 9.58 17.95
C LEU A 143 -22.83 10.80 17.09
N PHE A 144 -22.73 10.61 15.77
CA PHE A 144 -22.41 11.69 14.83
C PHE A 144 -23.59 12.11 13.94
N ASP A 145 -24.73 11.46 14.06
CA ASP A 145 -25.98 11.91 13.48
C ASP A 145 -26.71 12.82 14.49
N THR A 146 -26.81 14.09 14.18
CA THR A 146 -27.33 15.11 15.10
C THR A 146 -28.78 14.83 15.52
N GLN A 147 -29.62 14.40 14.58
CA GLN A 147 -31.02 14.13 14.83
C GLN A 147 -31.18 12.84 15.67
N ALA A 148 -30.55 11.75 15.22
CA ALA A 148 -30.61 10.46 15.91
C ALA A 148 -29.99 10.53 17.32
N TYR A 149 -28.92 11.31 17.51
CA TYR A 149 -28.36 11.58 18.83
C TYR A 149 -29.36 12.25 19.76
N ALA A 150 -30.00 13.33 19.30
CA ALA A 150 -30.96 14.09 20.09
C ALA A 150 -32.22 13.28 20.42
N GLU A 151 -32.68 12.43 19.52
CA GLU A 151 -33.80 11.52 19.75
C GLU A 151 -33.46 10.54 20.89
N VAL A 152 -32.31 9.85 20.79
CA VAL A 152 -31.85 8.91 21.84
C VAL A 152 -31.69 9.63 23.18
N TYR A 153 -31.09 10.81 23.20
CA TYR A 153 -30.91 11.57 24.44
C TYR A 153 -32.23 11.91 25.10
N ARG A 154 -33.22 12.37 24.31
CA ARG A 154 -34.58 12.69 24.81
C ARG A 154 -35.30 11.46 25.35
N GLU A 155 -35.21 10.31 24.66
CA GLU A 155 -35.79 9.03 25.11
C GLU A 155 -35.19 8.60 26.44
N LEU A 156 -33.88 8.72 26.59
CA LEU A 156 -33.20 8.40 27.84
C LEU A 156 -33.57 9.34 29.00
N MET A 157 -33.72 10.62 28.72
CA MET A 157 -34.10 11.63 29.74
C MET A 157 -35.57 11.50 30.17
N ALA A 158 -36.45 10.96 29.34
CA ALA A 158 -37.85 10.75 29.68
C ALA A 158 -38.07 9.52 30.62
N GLY A 159 -37.02 8.78 30.97
CA GLY A 159 -37.09 7.59 31.76
C GLY A 159 -36.94 7.81 33.31
N SER A 160 -36.77 6.71 34.05
CA SER A 160 -36.50 6.72 35.51
C SER A 160 -35.07 7.24 35.81
N ALA A 161 -34.78 7.52 37.09
CA ALA A 161 -33.45 7.97 37.55
C ALA A 161 -32.26 7.08 37.07
N ARG A 162 -32.45 5.77 36.88
CA ARG A 162 -31.46 4.87 36.29
C ARG A 162 -31.22 5.16 34.80
N VAL A 163 -32.22 5.64 34.10
CA VAL A 163 -32.17 5.97 32.69
C VAL A 163 -31.51 7.34 32.51
N ASN A 164 -31.63 8.26 33.48
CA ASN A 164 -30.90 9.53 33.50
C ASN A 164 -29.37 9.31 33.56
N ALA A 165 -28.90 8.31 34.32
CA ALA A 165 -27.49 7.94 34.32
C ALA A 165 -27.01 7.40 32.97
N ALA A 166 -27.89 6.73 32.20
CA ALA A 166 -27.61 6.30 30.84
C ALA A 166 -27.56 7.49 29.84
N ALA A 167 -28.40 8.50 30.05
CA ALA A 167 -28.36 9.73 29.26
C ALA A 167 -27.04 10.48 29.45
N GLU A 168 -26.57 10.58 30.68
CA GLU A 168 -25.27 11.18 30.98
C GLU A 168 -24.12 10.41 30.36
N ALA A 169 -24.11 9.08 30.43
CA ALA A 169 -23.11 8.25 29.79
C ALA A 169 -23.12 8.38 28.26
N TRP A 170 -24.30 8.56 27.65
CA TRP A 170 -24.44 8.80 26.22
C TRP A 170 -23.90 10.18 25.83
N ARG A 171 -24.20 11.21 26.60
CA ARG A 171 -23.66 12.56 26.41
C ARG A 171 -22.14 12.58 26.52
N GLU A 172 -21.60 11.98 27.58
CA GLU A 172 -20.16 11.85 27.80
C GLU A 172 -19.49 11.13 26.62
N CYS A 173 -20.08 10.03 26.13
CA CYS A 173 -19.56 9.29 24.98
C CYS A 173 -19.50 10.18 23.74
N GLN A 174 -20.55 10.93 23.44
CA GLN A 174 -20.58 11.84 22.29
C GLN A 174 -19.54 12.96 22.39
N GLU A 175 -19.37 13.53 23.59
CA GLU A 175 -18.39 14.58 23.87
C GLU A 175 -16.95 14.05 23.69
N ILE A 176 -16.64 12.86 24.21
CA ILE A 176 -15.34 12.18 24.03
C ILE A 176 -15.07 11.99 22.54
N PHE A 177 -15.99 11.37 21.80
CA PHE A 177 -15.80 11.07 20.38
C PHE A 177 -15.69 12.33 19.51
N SER A 178 -16.45 13.39 19.82
CA SER A 178 -16.40 14.64 19.07
C SER A 178 -15.09 15.38 19.25
N ASN A 179 -14.49 15.29 20.45
CA ASN A 179 -13.28 16.03 20.81
C ASN A 179 -12.03 15.16 20.85
N TYR A 180 -12.13 13.84 20.61
CA TYR A 180 -10.99 12.94 20.65
C TYR A 180 -9.88 13.42 19.71
N PRO A 181 -8.69 13.77 20.25
CA PRO A 181 -7.60 14.29 19.44
C PRO A 181 -7.00 13.20 18.58
N VAL A 182 -6.69 13.52 17.33
CA VAL A 182 -5.99 12.62 16.41
C VAL A 182 -4.64 13.22 16.02
N SER A 183 -3.61 12.42 16.12
CA SER A 183 -2.27 12.79 15.68
C SER A 183 -2.13 12.50 14.19
N ILE A 184 -1.74 13.50 13.42
CA ILE A 184 -1.56 13.41 11.97
C ILE A 184 -0.16 13.81 11.61
N VAL A 185 0.49 12.98 10.80
CA VAL A 185 1.78 13.26 10.20
C VAL A 185 1.57 13.34 8.69
N LYS A 186 2.02 14.43 8.06
CA LYS A 186 1.97 14.61 6.60
C LYS A 186 3.36 14.67 6.04
N THR A 187 3.59 13.99 4.92
CA THR A 187 4.79 14.15 4.10
C THR A 187 4.44 14.78 2.77
N MET A 188 5.33 15.65 2.29
CA MET A 188 5.19 16.39 1.02
C MET A 188 6.27 15.98 0.03
N ASN A 189 6.79 14.76 0.12
CA ASN A 189 7.77 14.25 -0.82
C ASN A 189 7.14 14.13 -2.22
N GLU A 190 7.82 14.67 -3.23
CA GLU A 190 7.34 14.65 -4.61
C GLU A 190 7.65 13.34 -5.32
N GLU A 191 8.70 12.65 -4.87
CA GLU A 191 9.13 11.38 -5.45
C GLU A 191 8.55 10.19 -4.71
N LEU A 192 7.97 9.29 -5.47
CA LEU A 192 7.29 8.10 -4.93
C LEU A 192 8.27 7.14 -4.25
N ASP A 193 9.53 7.08 -4.71
CA ASP A 193 10.55 6.20 -4.13
C ASP A 193 10.85 6.58 -2.67
N ASP A 194 10.93 7.88 -2.36
CA ASP A 194 11.06 8.38 -0.98
C ASP A 194 9.84 8.00 -0.14
N VAL A 195 8.65 8.12 -0.72
CA VAL A 195 7.38 7.81 -0.02
C VAL A 195 7.27 6.32 0.28
N VAL A 196 7.68 5.47 -0.64
CA VAL A 196 7.70 4.01 -0.45
C VAL A 196 8.70 3.63 0.65
N GLU A 197 9.90 4.23 0.68
CA GLU A 197 10.88 4.01 1.75
C GLU A 197 10.31 4.42 3.12
N ILE A 198 9.64 5.58 3.18
CA ILE A 198 8.96 6.04 4.40
C ILE A 198 7.86 5.04 4.82
N PHE A 199 7.06 4.58 3.86
CA PHE A 199 5.99 3.62 4.09
C PHE A 199 6.50 2.29 4.64
N GLU A 200 7.58 1.75 4.09
CA GLU A 200 8.23 0.53 4.58
C GLU A 200 8.70 0.69 6.02
N ARG A 201 9.38 1.80 6.34
CA ARG A 201 9.89 2.08 7.70
C ARG A 201 8.78 2.25 8.74
N ILE A 202 7.67 2.90 8.38
CA ILE A 202 6.55 3.10 9.31
C ILE A 202 5.84 1.78 9.62
N ASN A 203 5.80 0.85 8.67
CA ASN A 203 5.13 -0.44 8.82
C ASN A 203 5.98 -1.52 9.50
N GLU A 204 7.20 -1.24 9.97
CA GLU A 204 8.10 -2.20 10.63
C GLU A 204 7.50 -2.91 11.85
N GLY A 205 6.46 -2.37 12.47
CA GLY A 205 5.75 -2.98 13.63
C GLY A 205 4.60 -3.93 13.29
N GLY A 206 4.28 -4.17 12.00
CA GLY A 206 3.14 -4.98 11.55
C GLY A 206 3.52 -6.05 10.52
N LYS A 207 2.52 -6.61 9.82
CA LYS A 207 2.76 -7.47 8.67
C LYS A 207 3.29 -6.58 7.54
N HIS A 208 4.60 -6.71 7.24
CA HIS A 208 5.26 -5.91 6.22
C HIS A 208 4.54 -6.04 4.87
N LEU A 209 4.06 -4.93 4.37
CA LEU A 209 3.65 -4.79 2.98
C LEU A 209 4.88 -4.30 2.22
N THR A 210 5.41 -5.16 1.37
CA THR A 210 6.54 -4.82 0.51
C THR A 210 6.06 -4.13 -0.76
N VAL A 211 6.94 -3.41 -1.45
CA VAL A 211 6.65 -2.87 -2.81
C VAL A 211 6.10 -4.00 -3.72
N PHE A 212 6.62 -5.21 -3.56
CA PHE A 212 6.14 -6.36 -4.33
C PHE A 212 4.67 -6.70 -4.03
N ASP A 213 4.22 -6.64 -2.78
CA ASP A 213 2.81 -6.89 -2.46
C ASP A 213 1.88 -5.86 -3.11
N LEU A 214 2.36 -4.62 -3.24
CA LEU A 214 1.64 -3.56 -3.94
C LEU A 214 1.55 -3.84 -5.44
N ILE A 215 2.67 -4.22 -6.06
CA ILE A 215 2.74 -4.56 -7.48
C ILE A 215 1.88 -5.81 -7.76
N HIS A 216 1.96 -6.83 -6.91
CA HIS A 216 1.15 -8.04 -7.03
C HIS A 216 -0.35 -7.72 -6.99
N ALA A 217 -0.79 -6.84 -6.07
CA ALA A 217 -2.19 -6.45 -5.99
C ALA A 217 -2.68 -5.69 -7.23
N THR A 218 -1.82 -4.89 -7.88
CA THR A 218 -2.16 -4.13 -9.09
C THR A 218 -2.04 -4.93 -10.38
N THR A 219 -1.25 -6.02 -10.38
CA THR A 219 -0.99 -6.86 -11.57
C THR A 219 -1.73 -8.19 -11.55
N TRP A 220 -2.46 -8.49 -10.49
CA TRP A 220 -3.21 -9.74 -10.37
C TRP A 220 -4.42 -9.76 -11.32
N SER A 221 -4.62 -10.89 -11.98
CA SER A 221 -5.85 -11.22 -12.71
C SER A 221 -6.07 -12.74 -12.65
N GLU A 222 -7.22 -13.22 -13.09
CA GLU A 222 -7.49 -14.67 -13.20
C GLU A 222 -6.49 -15.37 -14.17
N ALA A 223 -5.98 -14.64 -15.17
CA ALA A 223 -5.04 -15.14 -16.16
C ALA A 223 -3.55 -14.98 -15.73
N PHE A 224 -3.27 -14.12 -14.75
CA PHE A 224 -1.90 -13.82 -14.33
C PHE A 224 -1.78 -13.59 -12.81
N ASP A 225 -1.14 -14.54 -12.13
CA ASP A 225 -0.69 -14.38 -10.74
C ASP A 225 0.84 -14.32 -10.67
N PHE A 226 1.33 -13.12 -10.35
CA PHE A 226 2.78 -12.87 -10.32
C PHE A 226 3.51 -13.73 -9.27
N LYS A 227 2.88 -13.99 -8.09
CA LYS A 227 3.46 -14.84 -7.05
C LYS A 227 3.60 -16.29 -7.51
N GLU A 228 2.60 -16.82 -8.21
CA GLU A 228 2.66 -18.17 -8.75
C GLU A 228 3.75 -18.29 -9.80
N HIS A 229 3.87 -17.35 -10.72
CA HIS A 229 4.89 -17.34 -11.74
C HIS A 229 6.32 -17.29 -11.16
N ILE A 230 6.56 -16.43 -10.15
CA ILE A 230 7.85 -16.35 -9.44
C ILE A 230 8.14 -17.67 -8.72
N THR A 231 7.15 -18.22 -8.02
CA THR A 231 7.30 -19.48 -7.28
C THR A 231 7.64 -20.63 -8.23
N ALA A 232 6.97 -20.71 -9.37
CA ALA A 232 7.22 -21.72 -10.39
C ALA A 232 8.63 -21.58 -10.99
N PHE A 233 9.07 -20.36 -11.31
CA PHE A 233 10.42 -20.07 -11.80
C PHE A 233 11.47 -20.51 -10.77
N ASN A 234 11.38 -20.01 -9.55
CA ASN A 234 12.34 -20.30 -8.48
C ASN A 234 12.42 -21.81 -8.16
N ARG A 235 11.29 -22.53 -8.22
CA ARG A 235 11.28 -23.98 -8.01
C ARG A 235 12.16 -24.73 -9.03
N VAL A 236 12.13 -24.30 -10.28
CA VAL A 236 12.93 -24.90 -11.36
C VAL A 236 14.40 -24.53 -11.19
N GLU A 237 14.69 -23.24 -11.01
CA GLU A 237 16.07 -22.74 -10.99
C GLU A 237 16.84 -23.17 -9.71
N ARG A 238 16.13 -23.37 -8.59
CA ARG A 238 16.72 -23.99 -7.39
C ARG A 238 17.22 -25.41 -7.66
N LYS A 239 16.46 -26.21 -8.44
CA LYS A 239 16.91 -27.57 -8.84
C LYS A 239 18.13 -27.50 -9.76
N ARG A 240 18.27 -26.44 -10.55
CA ARG A 240 19.45 -26.19 -11.41
C ARG A 240 20.62 -25.58 -10.64
N LYS A 241 20.50 -25.35 -9.31
CA LYS A 241 21.53 -24.79 -8.43
C LYS A 241 21.83 -23.28 -8.68
N PHE A 242 20.94 -22.55 -9.31
CA PHE A 242 21.09 -21.10 -9.50
C PHE A 242 20.61 -20.27 -8.30
N GLY A 243 20.00 -20.89 -7.30
CA GLY A 243 19.47 -20.21 -6.12
C GLY A 243 18.00 -19.84 -6.24
N GLU A 244 17.55 -18.96 -5.35
CA GLU A 244 16.20 -18.43 -5.31
C GLU A 244 16.25 -16.91 -5.46
N PHE A 245 15.56 -16.40 -6.48
CA PHE A 245 15.60 -14.98 -6.80
C PHE A 245 14.51 -14.22 -6.06
N PRO A 246 14.85 -13.07 -5.44
CA PRO A 246 13.85 -12.22 -4.80
C PRO A 246 12.87 -11.66 -5.83
N SER A 247 11.63 -11.44 -5.39
CA SER A 247 10.55 -10.88 -6.24
C SER A 247 10.95 -9.59 -6.97
N LYS A 248 11.83 -8.80 -6.37
CA LYS A 248 12.39 -7.58 -6.96
C LYS A 248 13.05 -7.81 -8.32
N VAL A 249 13.70 -8.94 -8.55
CA VAL A 249 14.31 -9.27 -9.86
C VAL A 249 13.26 -9.28 -10.95
N PHE A 250 12.13 -9.91 -10.69
CA PHE A 250 11.05 -10.09 -11.66
C PHE A 250 10.27 -8.79 -11.91
N THR A 251 10.01 -8.01 -10.85
CA THR A 251 9.32 -6.72 -10.99
C THR A 251 10.17 -5.73 -11.77
N LEU A 252 11.47 -5.63 -11.48
CA LEU A 252 12.39 -4.76 -12.22
C LEU A 252 12.53 -5.19 -13.68
N SER A 253 12.63 -6.51 -13.95
CA SER A 253 12.71 -7.04 -15.30
C SER A 253 11.47 -6.67 -16.13
N LEU A 254 10.26 -6.93 -15.62
CA LEU A 254 9.03 -6.53 -16.33
C LEU A 254 8.92 -5.03 -16.50
N THR A 255 9.29 -4.25 -15.47
CA THR A 255 9.21 -2.79 -15.55
C THR A 255 10.15 -2.21 -16.60
N LEU A 256 11.38 -2.71 -16.67
CA LEU A 256 12.32 -2.34 -17.74
C LEU A 256 11.76 -2.70 -19.11
N ASN A 257 11.19 -3.89 -19.25
CA ASN A 257 10.65 -4.38 -20.53
C ASN A 257 9.45 -3.58 -21.03
N VAL A 258 8.69 -2.91 -20.12
CA VAL A 258 7.51 -2.10 -20.46
C VAL A 258 7.85 -0.63 -20.63
N PHE A 259 8.70 -0.09 -19.73
CA PHE A 259 8.87 1.37 -19.59
C PHE A 259 10.29 1.86 -19.82
N ASP A 260 11.26 0.97 -20.06
CA ASP A 260 12.69 1.31 -20.16
C ASP A 260 13.25 1.99 -18.89
N ASP A 261 12.53 1.89 -17.79
CA ASP A 261 12.82 2.57 -16.53
C ASP A 261 12.36 1.70 -15.35
N ALA A 262 13.23 1.46 -14.37
CA ALA A 262 12.96 0.56 -13.25
C ALA A 262 12.46 1.27 -11.98
N ARG A 263 12.26 2.60 -12.01
CA ARG A 263 11.79 3.36 -10.83
C ARG A 263 10.45 2.87 -10.33
N THR A 264 10.23 2.95 -9.02
CA THR A 264 9.04 2.43 -8.33
C THR A 264 7.74 2.98 -8.93
N MET A 265 7.71 4.23 -9.36
CA MET A 265 6.55 4.81 -10.04
C MET A 265 6.10 4.05 -11.29
N TYR A 266 7.05 3.45 -12.02
CA TYR A 266 6.75 2.62 -13.20
C TYR A 266 6.37 1.20 -12.80
N GLN A 267 7.02 0.64 -11.75
CA GLN A 267 6.66 -0.66 -11.21
C GLN A 267 5.18 -0.71 -10.79
N LEU A 268 4.69 0.34 -10.13
CA LEU A 268 3.29 0.46 -9.70
C LEU A 268 2.30 0.80 -10.84
N ARG A 269 2.80 1.09 -12.04
CA ARG A 269 1.99 1.32 -13.26
C ARG A 269 1.89 0.08 -14.14
N LEU A 270 2.55 -1.01 -13.78
CA LEU A 270 2.36 -2.28 -14.47
C LEU A 270 0.89 -2.70 -14.40
N SER A 271 0.33 -3.08 -15.55
CA SER A 271 -1.03 -3.62 -15.63
C SER A 271 -1.01 -5.15 -15.73
N PRO A 272 -2.10 -5.84 -15.35
CA PRO A 272 -2.23 -7.28 -15.51
C PRO A 272 -1.95 -7.73 -16.94
N GLN A 273 -2.52 -7.02 -17.92
CA GLN A 273 -2.38 -7.35 -19.35
C GLN A 273 -0.93 -7.23 -19.85
N GLN A 274 -0.19 -6.21 -19.38
CA GLN A 274 1.23 -6.05 -19.72
C GLN A 274 2.05 -7.20 -19.15
N CYS A 275 1.79 -7.57 -17.90
CA CYS A 275 2.48 -8.67 -17.22
C CYS A 275 2.20 -10.01 -17.92
N GLU A 276 0.94 -10.31 -18.21
CA GLU A 276 0.52 -11.53 -18.91
C GLU A 276 1.20 -11.65 -20.30
N ASN A 277 1.11 -10.59 -21.09
CA ASN A 277 1.64 -10.60 -22.46
C ASN A 277 3.16 -10.70 -22.52
N LEU A 278 3.87 -10.06 -21.59
CA LEU A 278 5.33 -9.98 -21.64
C LEU A 278 6.03 -11.05 -20.80
N TRP A 279 5.32 -11.69 -19.86
CA TRP A 279 5.93 -12.71 -18.99
C TRP A 279 6.62 -13.84 -19.74
N PRO A 280 6.05 -14.47 -20.79
CA PRO A 280 6.72 -15.54 -21.49
C PRO A 280 8.08 -15.13 -22.05
N ARG A 281 8.16 -13.95 -22.70
CA ARG A 281 9.40 -13.41 -23.26
C ARG A 281 10.38 -12.97 -22.17
N THR A 282 9.89 -12.35 -21.09
CA THR A 282 10.69 -11.98 -19.91
C THR A 282 11.32 -13.21 -19.27
N LYS A 283 10.55 -14.30 -19.11
CA LYS A 283 11.04 -15.57 -18.58
C LYS A 283 12.16 -16.16 -19.41
N LEU A 284 12.01 -16.16 -20.74
CA LEU A 284 13.07 -16.65 -21.64
C LEU A 284 14.34 -15.80 -21.50
N ALA A 285 14.23 -14.49 -21.48
CA ALA A 285 15.36 -13.58 -21.29
C ALA A 285 16.04 -13.77 -19.91
N LEU A 286 15.28 -14.04 -18.85
CA LEU A 286 15.85 -14.41 -17.55
C LEU A 286 16.63 -15.71 -17.62
N LEU A 287 16.13 -16.73 -18.32
CA LEU A 287 16.85 -18.01 -18.48
C LEU A 287 18.16 -17.80 -19.26
N SER A 288 18.15 -17.01 -20.34
CA SER A 288 19.36 -16.66 -21.08
C SER A 288 20.38 -15.92 -20.21
N THR A 289 19.90 -15.04 -19.31
CA THR A 289 20.75 -14.36 -18.33
C THR A 289 21.46 -15.34 -17.39
N LEU A 290 20.76 -16.35 -16.90
CA LEU A 290 21.35 -17.35 -16.01
C LEU A 290 22.40 -18.21 -16.71
N GLU A 291 22.15 -18.58 -17.97
CA GLU A 291 23.14 -19.33 -18.78
C GLU A 291 24.37 -18.44 -19.11
N PHE A 292 24.17 -17.14 -19.38
CA PHE A 292 25.28 -16.20 -19.57
C PHE A 292 26.15 -16.07 -18.29
N PHE A 293 25.53 -15.96 -17.12
CA PHE A 293 26.30 -15.96 -15.86
C PHE A 293 27.12 -17.23 -15.66
N LYS A 294 26.58 -18.36 -16.07
CA LYS A 294 27.31 -19.64 -16.04
C LYS A 294 28.49 -19.64 -17.02
N GLN A 295 28.34 -19.05 -18.21
CA GLN A 295 29.45 -18.88 -19.17
C GLN A 295 30.55 -18.00 -18.60
N MET A 296 30.17 -16.93 -17.83
CA MET A 296 31.09 -16.08 -17.06
C MET A 296 31.73 -16.82 -15.85
N ARG A 297 31.49 -18.13 -15.68
CA ARG A 297 31.92 -18.95 -14.55
C ARG A 297 31.41 -18.46 -13.17
N LEU A 298 30.32 -17.73 -13.17
CA LEU A 298 29.57 -17.42 -11.95
C LEU A 298 28.69 -18.64 -11.64
N THR A 299 29.08 -19.40 -10.61
CA THR A 299 28.39 -20.63 -10.23
C THR A 299 27.84 -20.54 -8.82
N GLY A 300 26.84 -21.35 -8.51
CA GLY A 300 26.20 -21.38 -7.20
C GLY A 300 25.01 -20.40 -7.10
N ASP A 301 24.82 -19.83 -5.92
CA ASP A 301 23.69 -18.94 -5.66
C ASP A 301 23.87 -17.57 -6.35
N LEU A 302 23.15 -17.38 -7.44
CA LEU A 302 23.16 -16.14 -8.21
C LEU A 302 22.28 -15.03 -7.62
N SER A 303 21.58 -15.27 -6.51
CA SER A 303 20.74 -14.26 -5.85
C SER A 303 21.55 -13.03 -5.41
N ALA A 304 22.85 -13.18 -5.14
CA ALA A 304 23.76 -12.08 -4.85
C ALA A 304 23.89 -11.06 -6.00
N TYR A 305 23.49 -11.43 -7.21
CA TYR A 305 23.54 -10.58 -8.40
C TYR A 305 22.18 -9.97 -8.77
N HIS A 306 21.22 -9.96 -7.86
CA HIS A 306 19.84 -9.55 -8.09
C HIS A 306 19.68 -8.15 -8.71
N ASN A 307 20.64 -7.24 -8.53
CA ASN A 307 20.60 -5.91 -9.17
C ASN A 307 21.12 -5.92 -10.62
N PHE A 308 21.88 -6.94 -11.01
CA PHE A 308 22.44 -7.07 -12.36
C PHE A 308 21.53 -7.88 -13.28
N ILE A 309 20.84 -8.88 -12.74
CA ILE A 309 19.97 -9.76 -13.49
C ILE A 309 18.94 -9.01 -14.33
N PRO A 310 18.19 -8.01 -13.81
CA PRO A 310 17.22 -7.29 -14.62
C PRO A 310 17.80 -6.55 -15.82
N LEU A 311 19.04 -6.06 -15.71
CA LEU A 311 19.71 -5.33 -16.79
C LEU A 311 20.23 -6.27 -17.88
N ILE A 312 20.88 -7.38 -17.49
CA ILE A 312 21.34 -8.38 -18.48
C ILE A 312 20.12 -9.05 -19.15
N GLN A 313 19.07 -9.32 -18.37
CA GLN A 313 17.79 -9.79 -18.90
C GLN A 313 17.22 -8.81 -19.93
N TYR A 314 17.32 -7.50 -19.67
CA TYR A 314 16.84 -6.47 -20.57
C TYR A 314 17.57 -6.50 -21.93
N TYR A 315 18.88 -6.76 -21.94
CA TYR A 315 19.63 -7.00 -23.16
C TYR A 315 19.02 -8.16 -23.97
N PHE A 316 18.79 -9.32 -23.35
CA PHE A 316 18.17 -10.46 -24.02
C PHE A 316 16.74 -10.22 -24.47
N PHE A 317 15.98 -9.45 -23.67
CA PHE A 317 14.62 -9.08 -24.02
C PHE A 317 14.57 -8.19 -25.24
N LEU A 318 15.43 -7.19 -25.34
CA LEU A 318 15.46 -6.27 -26.49
C LEU A 318 15.99 -6.95 -27.74
N SER A 319 17.12 -7.64 -27.63
CA SER A 319 17.76 -8.29 -28.75
C SER A 319 16.98 -9.50 -29.31
N GLY A 320 16.23 -10.20 -28.45
CA GLY A 320 15.61 -11.47 -28.78
C GLY A 320 16.60 -12.64 -28.97
N PHE A 321 17.88 -12.43 -28.64
CA PHE A 321 18.90 -13.47 -28.74
C PHE A 321 18.84 -14.43 -27.56
N SER A 322 19.22 -15.69 -27.79
CA SER A 322 19.38 -16.69 -26.73
C SER A 322 20.76 -16.60 -26.05
N GLU A 323 21.75 -16.04 -26.74
CA GLU A 323 23.13 -15.89 -26.30
C GLU A 323 23.60 -14.44 -26.54
N VAL A 324 24.61 -14.00 -25.74
CA VAL A 324 25.24 -12.70 -25.96
C VAL A 324 26.07 -12.77 -27.24
N GLN A 325 25.89 -11.80 -28.14
CA GLN A 325 26.68 -11.73 -29.34
C GLN A 325 28.16 -11.45 -29.01
N GLU A 326 29.07 -12.11 -29.73
CA GLU A 326 30.52 -12.03 -29.51
C GLU A 326 31.02 -10.56 -29.43
N GLN A 327 30.50 -9.70 -30.29
CA GLN A 327 30.86 -8.28 -30.33
C GLN A 327 30.44 -7.50 -29.06
N HIS A 328 29.38 -7.93 -28.36
CA HIS A 328 28.87 -7.29 -27.14
C HIS A 328 29.44 -7.93 -25.86
N GLN A 329 29.96 -9.15 -25.95
CA GLN A 329 30.35 -9.92 -24.76
C GLN A 329 31.36 -9.17 -23.90
N LYS A 330 32.45 -8.69 -24.49
CA LYS A 330 33.51 -7.99 -23.75
C LYS A 330 32.98 -6.70 -23.07
N ALA A 331 32.09 -5.98 -23.74
CA ALA A 331 31.51 -4.76 -23.20
C ALA A 331 30.60 -5.05 -22.00
N ILE A 332 29.73 -6.08 -22.10
CA ILE A 332 28.83 -6.49 -21.01
C ILE A 332 29.61 -7.05 -19.82
N GLU A 333 30.63 -7.88 -20.05
CA GLU A 333 31.48 -8.43 -19.00
C GLU A 333 32.25 -7.33 -18.27
N LYS A 334 32.84 -6.40 -19.02
CA LYS A 334 33.53 -5.23 -18.44
C LYS A 334 32.58 -4.40 -17.59
N TRP A 335 31.42 -3.99 -18.15
CA TRP A 335 30.41 -3.24 -17.43
C TRP A 335 29.99 -3.95 -16.11
N PHE A 336 29.73 -5.26 -16.19
CA PHE A 336 29.34 -6.05 -15.04
C PHE A 336 30.38 -6.00 -13.91
N TRP A 337 31.65 -6.22 -14.25
CA TRP A 337 32.71 -6.22 -13.24
C TRP A 337 32.98 -4.83 -12.71
N ASP A 338 33.01 -3.80 -13.54
CA ASP A 338 33.19 -2.41 -13.14
C ASP A 338 32.06 -1.96 -12.20
N ALA A 339 30.81 -2.25 -12.53
CA ALA A 339 29.64 -1.94 -11.72
C ALA A 339 29.63 -2.70 -10.39
N LYS A 340 30.09 -3.96 -10.37
CA LYS A 340 30.19 -4.78 -9.17
C LYS A 340 31.26 -4.26 -8.23
N PHE A 341 32.49 -4.02 -8.70
CA PHE A 341 33.61 -3.57 -7.86
C PHE A 341 33.44 -2.13 -7.40
N SER A 342 32.87 -1.25 -8.20
CA SER A 342 32.55 0.13 -7.79
C SER A 342 31.36 0.23 -6.85
N LYS A 343 30.68 -0.89 -6.54
CA LYS A 343 29.42 -0.91 -5.77
C LYS A 343 28.36 0.04 -6.36
N ARG A 344 28.25 0.06 -7.68
CA ARG A 344 27.40 1.00 -8.44
C ARG A 344 25.97 1.08 -7.92
N TYR A 345 25.39 -0.03 -7.44
CA TYR A 345 24.02 -0.10 -6.92
C TYR A 345 23.91 -0.02 -5.40
N ALA A 346 24.93 0.51 -4.70
CA ALA A 346 24.85 0.74 -3.26
C ALA A 346 23.94 1.93 -2.88
N SER A 347 23.76 2.90 -3.79
CA SER A 347 22.88 4.05 -3.62
C SER A 347 22.27 4.46 -4.97
N SER A 348 21.13 5.15 -4.95
CA SER A 348 20.46 5.65 -6.16
C SER A 348 20.22 4.56 -7.22
N ILE A 349 19.84 3.36 -6.77
CA ILE A 349 19.77 2.13 -7.57
C ILE A 349 18.98 2.36 -8.87
N TYR A 350 17.79 2.92 -8.77
CA TYR A 350 16.89 3.07 -9.92
C TYR A 350 17.38 4.08 -10.95
N THR A 351 18.00 5.18 -10.50
CA THR A 351 18.61 6.17 -11.41
C THR A 351 19.74 5.52 -12.20
N ARG A 352 20.60 4.77 -11.52
CA ARG A 352 21.72 4.07 -12.17
C ARG A 352 21.26 2.94 -13.09
N MET A 353 20.21 2.20 -12.70
CA MET A 353 19.60 1.20 -13.58
C MET A 353 19.04 1.82 -14.86
N LYS A 354 18.47 3.02 -14.79
CA LYS A 354 18.00 3.75 -15.97
C LYS A 354 19.14 4.13 -16.90
N GLU A 355 20.25 4.63 -16.34
CA GLU A 355 21.47 4.95 -17.11
C GLU A 355 22.00 3.70 -17.83
N ASP A 356 22.09 2.57 -17.08
CA ASP A 356 22.60 1.32 -17.62
C ASP A 356 21.64 0.68 -18.63
N ALA A 357 20.33 0.84 -18.46
CA ALA A 357 19.35 0.41 -19.45
C ALA A 357 19.48 1.21 -20.76
N GLN A 358 19.76 2.52 -20.66
CA GLN A 358 20.06 3.32 -21.85
C GLN A 358 21.36 2.85 -22.51
N TRP A 359 22.42 2.62 -21.76
CA TRP A 359 23.67 2.06 -22.29
C TRP A 359 23.46 0.73 -23.00
N ILE A 360 22.60 -0.17 -22.50
CA ILE A 360 22.26 -1.43 -23.18
C ILE A 360 21.60 -1.18 -24.53
N LYS A 361 20.72 -0.20 -24.64
CA LYS A 361 20.12 0.19 -25.93
C LYS A 361 21.17 0.71 -26.90
N ASP A 362 22.05 1.57 -26.42
CA ASP A 362 23.13 2.16 -27.23
C ASP A 362 24.09 1.07 -27.72
N LEU A 363 24.41 0.08 -26.86
CA LEU A 363 25.20 -1.10 -27.22
C LEU A 363 24.54 -1.90 -28.35
N LEU A 364 23.24 -2.16 -28.25
CA LEU A 364 22.48 -2.90 -29.26
C LEU A 364 22.38 -2.15 -30.60
N ASN A 365 22.39 -0.82 -30.58
CA ASN A 365 22.33 0.05 -31.74
C ASN A 365 23.72 0.35 -32.34
N GLY A 366 24.81 -0.21 -31.75
CA GLY A 366 26.17 0.05 -32.19
C GLY A 366 26.69 1.46 -31.86
N ALA A 367 26.01 2.19 -30.97
CA ALA A 367 26.34 3.56 -30.55
C ALA A 367 27.00 3.56 -29.15
N TYR A 368 28.05 2.79 -28.97
CA TYR A 368 28.81 2.73 -27.70
C TYR A 368 30.28 3.01 -27.94
N ASP A 369 30.84 3.87 -27.14
CA ASP A 369 32.29 4.12 -27.02
C ASP A 369 32.90 3.31 -25.87
#